data_545407466ef59b9b11eaaa4d03058c14
#
_entry.id   545407466ef59b9b11eaaa4d03058c14
#
_cell.length_a   1.000
_cell.length_b   1.000
_cell.length_c   1.000
_cell.angle_alpha   90.00
_cell.angle_beta   90.00
_cell.angle_gamma   90.00
#
_symmetry.space_group_name_H-M   'P 1'
#
loop_
_entity.id
_entity.type
_entity.pdbx_description
1 polymer ?
#
loop_
_entity_poly.entity_id
_entity_poly.type
_entity_poly.pdbx_seq_one_letter_code
_entity_poly.pdbx_strand_id
1 'polypeptide(L)'
;MAKSKTIQFLKKYHKWPSLLLTLFIILFSISGIIMNHRALFSSCDVNRKYLGSEYQYKNWNKAAVKSALHLNDASSLIYGNIGVWKSSDNFKSFSDFNSGFPEGIDNWKIEKVIQTKSGELLAGTLFGLYQHEDNEWNKLELSVKEERVVDFMEIGEDLYILTRSHLLKKVDDTFEIVNIPASTDYDGKTSLFKTLWEIHSGEAFGTIGKLFVDFVGFIFLFLSFSGLVYFFFPDWIKRIKKRGGIVKRKISFLKFNLKWHNHFGNWLIVFLILTTLTGMFLRPPLLIAIANSRVDKIPFTHLDNPNPWYDQLRRVLYDEDLNRVVLATNEGLYYSDNLFKTPPQRFEHQPPVSVMGVNVLEKAGEDQYLVGSFSGIFYWMPERNLIFDYISKRPHVPVRRMGPPIAAHPIAGYLKDKEGREILFDYNLGAGNISDDTGFASMPTEVQESPMSLWNLCLEVHTGRIYQYIFGKMYILFIPIAGLTILWILIVGYLLYRKQRKVQTFLNK
;
A
#
# COMPACT_ATOMS: atom_id res chain seq x y z
N MET A 1 23.87 35.63 -32.11
CA MET A 1 22.52 35.12 -32.52
C MET A 1 22.20 33.68 -32.03
N ALA A 2 23.08 32.69 -32.16
CA ALA A 2 22.84 31.31 -31.76
C ALA A 2 22.51 31.12 -30.26
N LYS A 3 23.17 31.82 -29.33
CA LYS A 3 22.89 31.78 -27.87
C LYS A 3 21.48 32.24 -27.50
N SER A 4 20.89 33.20 -28.25
CA SER A 4 19.53 33.68 -28.04
C SER A 4 18.48 32.62 -28.42
N LYS A 5 18.66 31.97 -29.57
CA LYS A 5 17.75 30.92 -30.06
C LYS A 5 17.66 29.72 -29.10
N THR A 6 18.82 29.27 -28.57
CA THR A 6 18.83 28.16 -27.60
C THR A 6 18.10 28.49 -26.28
N ILE A 7 18.28 29.71 -25.76
CA ILE A 7 17.55 30.14 -24.55
C ILE A 7 16.04 30.21 -24.80
N GLN A 8 15.62 30.71 -25.97
CA GLN A 8 14.20 30.72 -26.32
C GLN A 8 13.62 29.33 -26.48
N PHE A 9 14.36 28.39 -27.07
CA PHE A 9 13.99 26.98 -27.16
C PHE A 9 13.81 26.39 -25.77
N LEU A 10 14.82 26.46 -24.89
CA LEU A 10 14.74 25.94 -23.54
C LEU A 10 13.57 26.54 -22.72
N LYS A 11 13.34 27.86 -22.85
CA LYS A 11 12.18 28.51 -22.21
C LYS A 11 10.86 27.96 -22.70
N LYS A 12 10.68 27.70 -23.99
CA LYS A 12 9.46 27.16 -24.57
C LYS A 12 9.21 25.74 -24.04
N TYR A 13 10.23 24.87 -24.07
CA TYR A 13 10.14 23.47 -23.70
C TYR A 13 10.16 23.23 -22.17
N HIS A 14 10.54 24.21 -21.36
CA HIS A 14 10.29 24.22 -19.94
C HIS A 14 8.86 24.71 -19.63
N LYS A 15 8.44 25.81 -20.22
CA LYS A 15 7.19 26.51 -19.89
C LYS A 15 5.92 25.67 -20.15
N TRP A 16 5.76 25.10 -21.35
CA TRP A 16 4.52 24.45 -21.75
C TRP A 16 4.31 23.09 -21.13
N PRO A 17 5.30 22.18 -21.08
CA PRO A 17 5.16 20.93 -20.36
C PRO A 17 4.92 21.15 -18.85
N SER A 18 5.59 22.15 -18.24
CA SER A 18 5.35 22.49 -16.84
C SER A 18 3.90 22.90 -16.59
N LEU A 19 3.32 23.74 -17.43
CA LEU A 19 1.93 24.17 -17.26
C LEU A 19 0.96 22.98 -17.37
N LEU A 20 1.20 22.08 -18.34
CA LEU A 20 0.38 20.90 -18.56
C LEU A 20 0.40 19.96 -17.33
N LEU A 21 1.57 19.78 -16.72
CA LEU A 21 1.73 18.85 -15.60
C LEU A 21 1.60 19.50 -14.21
N THR A 22 1.48 20.82 -14.10
CA THR A 22 1.46 21.52 -12.81
C THR A 22 0.42 20.95 -11.85
N LEU A 23 -0.82 20.72 -12.31
CA LEU A 23 -1.87 20.15 -11.45
C LEU A 23 -1.49 18.77 -10.94
N PHE A 24 -0.96 17.91 -11.80
CA PHE A 24 -0.57 16.55 -11.42
C PHE A 24 0.62 16.56 -10.46
N ILE A 25 1.61 17.44 -10.66
CA ILE A 25 2.75 17.57 -9.73
C ILE A 25 2.25 18.01 -8.34
N ILE A 26 1.30 18.95 -8.28
CA ILE A 26 0.68 19.36 -7.01
C ILE A 26 -0.03 18.17 -6.36
N LEU A 27 -0.85 17.43 -7.10
CA LEU A 27 -1.56 16.26 -6.60
C LEU A 27 -0.60 15.15 -6.12
N PHE A 28 0.45 14.85 -6.88
CA PHE A 28 1.46 13.87 -6.49
C PHE A 28 2.20 14.29 -5.22
N SER A 29 2.58 15.57 -5.10
CA SER A 29 3.28 16.06 -3.93
C SER A 29 2.42 16.01 -2.67
N ILE A 30 1.17 16.49 -2.74
CA ILE A 30 0.24 16.46 -1.59
C ILE A 30 -0.07 15.02 -1.19
N SER A 31 -0.41 14.17 -2.16
CA SER A 31 -0.75 12.77 -1.89
C SER A 31 0.44 12.00 -1.33
N GLY A 32 1.66 12.25 -1.84
CA GLY A 32 2.87 11.62 -1.33
C GLY A 32 3.15 11.97 0.14
N ILE A 33 3.05 13.25 0.50
CA ILE A 33 3.22 13.72 1.88
C ILE A 33 2.18 13.06 2.81
N ILE A 34 0.89 13.03 2.42
CA ILE A 34 -0.16 12.38 3.22
C ILE A 34 0.13 10.89 3.37
N MET A 35 0.59 10.22 2.31
CA MET A 35 0.88 8.78 2.35
C MET A 35 2.04 8.44 3.30
N ASN A 36 3.03 9.31 3.46
CA ASN A 36 4.14 9.12 4.40
C ASN A 36 3.70 9.16 5.87
N HIS A 37 2.53 9.75 6.17
CA HIS A 37 2.05 9.98 7.53
C HIS A 37 0.66 9.35 7.78
N ARG A 38 0.51 8.08 7.41
CA ARG A 38 -0.78 7.37 7.44
C ARG A 38 -1.50 7.46 8.78
N ALA A 39 -0.78 7.22 9.89
CA ALA A 39 -1.36 7.25 11.23
C ALA A 39 -1.90 8.64 11.60
N LEU A 40 -1.23 9.72 11.15
CA LEU A 40 -1.68 11.10 11.40
C LEU A 40 -3.00 11.43 10.70
N PHE A 41 -3.28 10.77 9.57
CA PHE A 41 -4.48 10.97 8.75
C PHE A 41 -5.48 9.81 8.86
N SER A 42 -5.32 8.92 9.84
CA SER A 42 -6.15 7.71 9.97
C SER A 42 -7.62 8.00 10.24
N SER A 43 -7.93 9.13 10.90
CA SER A 43 -9.29 9.60 11.15
C SER A 43 -9.90 10.43 10.01
N CYS A 44 -9.12 10.71 8.95
CA CYS A 44 -9.59 11.53 7.84
C CYS A 44 -10.22 10.65 6.75
N ASP A 45 -11.51 10.84 6.54
CA ASP A 45 -12.29 10.06 5.60
C ASP A 45 -12.90 10.91 4.48
N VAL A 46 -13.11 10.27 3.33
CA VAL A 46 -13.76 10.86 2.16
C VAL A 46 -14.99 10.04 1.80
N ASN A 47 -16.14 10.71 1.72
CA ASN A 47 -17.38 10.05 1.36
C ASN A 47 -17.30 9.54 -0.10
N ARG A 48 -17.53 8.22 -0.28
CA ARG A 48 -17.43 7.54 -1.59
C ARG A 48 -18.41 8.08 -2.63
N LYS A 49 -19.50 8.74 -2.24
CA LYS A 49 -20.44 9.36 -3.19
C LYS A 49 -19.81 10.41 -4.10
N TYR A 50 -18.66 11.01 -3.68
CA TYR A 50 -17.89 11.96 -4.50
C TYR A 50 -16.89 11.29 -5.42
N LEU A 51 -16.77 9.97 -5.37
CA LEU A 51 -15.81 9.17 -6.16
C LEU A 51 -16.55 8.41 -7.26
N GLY A 52 -15.83 7.96 -8.27
CA GLY A 52 -16.39 7.14 -9.34
C GLY A 52 -17.02 5.83 -8.85
N SER A 53 -17.87 5.22 -9.67
CA SER A 53 -18.61 3.99 -9.34
C SER A 53 -17.69 2.80 -9.02
N GLU A 54 -16.46 2.82 -9.50
CA GLU A 54 -15.41 1.84 -9.22
C GLU A 54 -14.93 1.87 -7.77
N TYR A 55 -15.19 2.96 -7.04
CA TYR A 55 -14.84 3.11 -5.61
C TYR A 55 -15.98 2.79 -4.66
N GLN A 56 -17.19 2.57 -5.18
CA GLN A 56 -18.34 2.21 -4.36
C GLN A 56 -18.23 0.76 -3.87
N TYR A 57 -18.74 0.50 -2.67
CA TYR A 57 -18.95 -0.86 -2.22
C TYR A 57 -20.15 -1.47 -2.96
N LYS A 58 -19.98 -2.70 -3.43
CA LYS A 58 -21.03 -3.50 -4.07
C LYS A 58 -20.77 -4.95 -3.72
N ASN A 59 -21.81 -5.64 -3.22
CA ASN A 59 -21.71 -7.06 -2.96
C ASN A 59 -20.46 -7.47 -2.14
N TRP A 60 -20.10 -6.70 -1.09
CA TRP A 60 -18.97 -7.00 -0.20
C TRP A 60 -17.59 -7.02 -0.87
N ASN A 61 -17.42 -6.34 -1.99
CA ASN A 61 -16.14 -6.23 -2.70
C ASN A 61 -15.08 -5.41 -1.92
N LYS A 62 -13.88 -5.23 -2.51
CA LYS A 62 -12.77 -4.39 -2.00
C LYS A 62 -12.28 -4.79 -0.61
N ALA A 63 -12.28 -6.10 -0.35
CA ALA A 63 -11.95 -6.66 0.97
C ALA A 63 -12.83 -6.09 2.08
N ALA A 64 -14.09 -5.77 1.79
CA ALA A 64 -15.06 -5.42 2.82
C ALA A 64 -15.08 -6.52 3.90
N VAL A 65 -15.17 -7.78 3.47
CA VAL A 65 -14.99 -8.97 4.33
C VAL A 65 -13.72 -9.71 3.94
N LYS A 66 -12.91 -10.06 4.93
CA LYS A 66 -11.73 -10.92 4.78
C LYS A 66 -12.02 -12.33 5.30
N SER A 67 -12.73 -12.46 6.42
CA SER A 67 -13.11 -13.74 6.98
C SER A 67 -14.22 -13.57 8.03
N ALA A 68 -14.58 -14.66 8.70
CA ALA A 68 -15.51 -14.69 9.82
C ALA A 68 -14.93 -15.46 11.00
N LEU A 69 -15.48 -15.20 12.17
CA LEU A 69 -15.27 -15.93 13.40
C LEU A 69 -16.63 -16.38 13.95
N HIS A 70 -16.81 -17.67 14.23
CA HIS A 70 -17.96 -18.19 14.94
C HIS A 70 -17.67 -18.16 16.43
N LEU A 71 -18.54 -17.48 17.19
CA LEU A 71 -18.42 -17.35 18.63
C LEU A 71 -19.12 -18.51 19.37
N ASN A 72 -18.75 -18.71 20.62
CA ASN A 72 -19.32 -19.72 21.49
C ASN A 72 -20.81 -19.47 21.79
N ASP A 73 -21.29 -18.23 21.72
CA ASP A 73 -22.69 -17.81 21.94
C ASP A 73 -23.62 -18.05 20.73
N ALA A 74 -23.19 -18.87 19.80
CA ALA A 74 -23.87 -19.15 18.54
C ALA A 74 -24.02 -17.95 17.58
N SER A 75 -23.43 -16.78 17.86
CA SER A 75 -23.30 -15.69 16.91
C SER A 75 -22.03 -15.83 16.04
N SER A 76 -21.88 -14.97 15.05
CA SER A 76 -20.70 -14.92 14.20
C SER A 76 -20.28 -13.48 13.96
N LEU A 77 -18.99 -13.25 13.83
CA LEU A 77 -18.42 -11.97 13.45
C LEU A 77 -17.88 -12.08 12.04
N ILE A 78 -18.22 -11.11 11.15
CA ILE A 78 -17.48 -10.87 9.91
C ILE A 78 -16.56 -9.68 10.10
N TYR A 79 -15.40 -9.70 9.45
CA TYR A 79 -14.43 -8.62 9.60
C TYR A 79 -13.62 -8.39 8.33
N GLY A 80 -13.14 -7.16 8.19
CA GLY A 80 -12.34 -6.76 7.03
C GLY A 80 -12.06 -5.26 6.99
N ASN A 81 -12.12 -4.66 5.81
CA ASN A 81 -11.90 -3.22 5.64
C ASN A 81 -13.06 -2.34 6.12
N ILE A 82 -14.16 -2.94 6.57
CA ILE A 82 -15.37 -2.27 7.09
C ILE A 82 -15.48 -2.34 8.61
N GLY A 83 -14.47 -2.87 9.29
CA GLY A 83 -14.52 -3.16 10.73
C GLY A 83 -15.01 -4.58 11.02
N VAL A 84 -15.67 -4.72 12.17
CA VAL A 84 -16.28 -5.94 12.68
C VAL A 84 -17.80 -5.79 12.73
N TRP A 85 -18.51 -6.79 12.21
CA TRP A 85 -19.98 -6.82 12.19
C TRP A 85 -20.48 -8.15 12.75
N LYS A 86 -21.46 -8.10 13.68
CA LYS A 86 -22.02 -9.27 14.34
C LYS A 86 -23.28 -9.75 13.63
N SER A 87 -23.40 -11.06 13.45
CA SER A 87 -24.60 -11.74 12.93
C SER A 87 -25.01 -12.85 13.88
N SER A 88 -26.32 -12.95 14.20
CA SER A 88 -26.90 -14.00 15.04
C SER A 88 -27.78 -14.98 14.26
N ASP A 89 -27.89 -14.82 12.94
CA ASP A 89 -28.81 -15.54 12.07
C ASP A 89 -28.13 -16.15 10.83
N ASN A 90 -26.88 -16.60 11.00
CA ASN A 90 -26.05 -17.20 9.95
C ASN A 90 -25.90 -16.28 8.73
N PHE A 91 -25.46 -15.03 8.98
CA PHE A 91 -25.14 -14.01 7.97
C PHE A 91 -26.33 -13.48 7.17
N LYS A 92 -27.56 -13.55 7.71
CA LYS A 92 -28.74 -12.96 7.09
C LYS A 92 -28.94 -11.49 7.47
N SER A 93 -28.52 -11.10 8.66
CA SER A 93 -28.48 -9.72 9.13
C SER A 93 -27.19 -9.42 9.87
N PHE A 94 -26.85 -8.13 9.98
CA PHE A 94 -25.63 -7.66 10.59
C PHE A 94 -25.90 -6.46 11.49
N SER A 95 -25.22 -6.41 12.64
CA SER A 95 -25.18 -5.26 13.54
C SER A 95 -23.75 -4.79 13.73
N ASP A 96 -23.59 -3.50 13.97
CA ASP A 96 -22.29 -2.88 14.23
C ASP A 96 -21.64 -3.47 15.48
N PHE A 97 -20.34 -3.74 15.42
CA PHE A 97 -19.53 -4.28 16.52
C PHE A 97 -18.16 -3.56 16.61
N ASN A 98 -18.15 -2.24 16.31
CA ASN A 98 -16.92 -1.45 16.22
C ASN A 98 -16.69 -0.50 17.40
N SER A 99 -17.55 -0.51 18.42
CA SER A 99 -17.40 0.37 19.60
C SER A 99 -16.02 0.22 20.24
N GLY A 100 -15.36 1.33 20.54
CA GLY A 100 -14.00 1.36 21.12
C GLY A 100 -12.87 1.48 20.12
N PHE A 101 -13.05 1.16 18.82
CA PHE A 101 -12.05 1.52 17.82
C PHE A 101 -12.01 3.05 17.61
N PRO A 102 -10.82 3.64 17.39
CA PRO A 102 -10.71 5.04 17.06
C PRO A 102 -11.49 5.42 15.79
N GLU A 103 -11.89 6.69 15.68
CA GLU A 103 -12.59 7.21 14.51
C GLU A 103 -11.75 7.05 13.21
N GLY A 104 -12.46 6.88 12.08
CA GLY A 104 -11.92 6.79 10.75
C GLY A 104 -11.75 5.35 10.26
N ILE A 105 -12.14 5.14 8.99
CA ILE A 105 -12.19 3.80 8.39
C ILE A 105 -10.81 3.11 8.29
N ASP A 106 -9.72 3.87 8.34
CA ASP A 106 -8.37 3.27 8.37
C ASP A 106 -8.08 2.56 9.70
N ASN A 107 -8.68 3.03 10.81
CA ASN A 107 -8.58 2.41 12.13
C ASN A 107 -9.45 1.14 12.24
N TRP A 108 -10.45 0.99 11.36
CA TRP A 108 -11.35 -0.17 11.31
C TRP A 108 -10.88 -1.24 10.32
N LYS A 109 -9.65 -1.18 9.83
CA LYS A 109 -9.10 -2.23 8.96
C LYS A 109 -8.61 -3.40 9.78
N ILE A 110 -9.48 -4.39 9.89
CA ILE A 110 -9.22 -5.62 10.63
C ILE A 110 -8.53 -6.63 9.71
N GLU A 111 -7.46 -7.23 10.21
CA GLU A 111 -6.73 -8.29 9.50
C GLU A 111 -7.18 -9.68 9.91
N LYS A 112 -7.40 -9.90 11.22
CA LYS A 112 -7.90 -11.15 11.79
C LYS A 112 -8.60 -10.88 13.11
N VAL A 113 -9.66 -11.63 13.40
CA VAL A 113 -10.30 -11.70 14.73
C VAL A 113 -10.25 -13.15 15.20
N ILE A 114 -9.92 -13.36 16.47
CA ILE A 114 -9.97 -14.69 17.10
C ILE A 114 -10.68 -14.64 18.46
N GLN A 115 -11.26 -15.75 18.85
CA GLN A 115 -11.62 -16.03 20.22
C GLN A 115 -10.65 -17.11 20.72
N THR A 116 -9.85 -16.77 21.74
CA THR A 116 -8.87 -17.69 22.32
C THR A 116 -9.56 -18.82 23.08
N LYS A 117 -8.83 -19.88 23.35
CA LYS A 117 -9.31 -20.98 24.21
C LYS A 117 -9.71 -20.53 25.62
N SER A 118 -9.08 -19.46 26.13
CA SER A 118 -9.44 -18.79 27.39
C SER A 118 -10.73 -17.97 27.29
N GLY A 119 -11.25 -17.75 26.06
CA GLY A 119 -12.48 -16.98 25.80
C GLY A 119 -12.22 -15.50 25.48
N GLU A 120 -10.97 -15.03 25.49
CA GLU A 120 -10.63 -13.66 25.12
C GLU A 120 -10.93 -13.42 23.63
N LEU A 121 -11.55 -12.30 23.30
CA LEU A 121 -11.81 -11.89 21.92
C LEU A 121 -10.80 -10.83 21.50
N LEU A 122 -9.96 -11.14 20.51
CA LEU A 122 -8.87 -10.30 20.05
C LEU A 122 -9.02 -9.94 18.57
N ALA A 123 -8.66 -8.68 18.23
CA ALA A 123 -8.63 -8.20 16.86
C ALA A 123 -7.26 -7.65 16.49
N GLY A 124 -6.66 -8.20 15.45
CA GLY A 124 -5.47 -7.66 14.80
C GLY A 124 -5.85 -6.63 13.74
N THR A 125 -5.30 -5.43 13.87
CA THR A 125 -5.62 -4.29 13.01
C THR A 125 -4.41 -3.72 12.30
N LEU A 126 -4.65 -2.74 11.42
CA LEU A 126 -3.59 -1.97 10.77
C LEU A 126 -2.69 -1.21 11.78
N PHE A 127 -3.23 -0.82 12.94
CA PHE A 127 -2.57 0.05 13.91
C PHE A 127 -2.43 -0.59 15.31
N GLY A 128 -2.60 -1.89 15.43
CA GLY A 128 -2.36 -2.57 16.70
C GLY A 128 -3.20 -3.79 16.95
N LEU A 129 -3.09 -4.25 18.18
CA LEU A 129 -3.87 -5.32 18.78
C LEU A 129 -4.95 -4.72 19.67
N TYR A 130 -6.16 -5.26 19.59
CA TYR A 130 -7.29 -4.84 20.41
C TYR A 130 -7.91 -6.08 21.07
N GLN A 131 -8.38 -5.89 22.30
CA GLN A 131 -9.16 -6.87 23.07
C GLN A 131 -10.56 -6.31 23.28
N HIS A 132 -11.59 -7.16 23.13
CA HIS A 132 -12.96 -6.79 23.37
C HIS A 132 -13.36 -7.13 24.81
N GLU A 133 -13.63 -6.10 25.60
CA GLU A 133 -14.10 -6.19 26.98
C GLU A 133 -15.17 -5.11 27.22
N ASP A 134 -16.13 -5.39 28.08
CA ASP A 134 -17.21 -4.43 28.46
C ASP A 134 -17.94 -3.81 27.26
N ASN A 135 -18.13 -4.59 26.17
CA ASN A 135 -18.74 -4.19 24.90
C ASN A 135 -17.92 -3.16 24.08
N GLU A 136 -16.64 -2.99 24.36
CA GLU A 136 -15.74 -2.07 23.65
C GLU A 136 -14.42 -2.75 23.28
N TRP A 137 -13.83 -2.29 22.18
CA TRP A 137 -12.48 -2.69 21.76
C TRP A 137 -11.44 -1.79 22.42
N ASN A 138 -10.61 -2.38 23.28
CA ASN A 138 -9.54 -1.72 24.01
C ASN A 138 -8.19 -2.07 23.40
N LYS A 139 -7.37 -1.06 23.10
CA LYS A 139 -6.04 -1.26 22.52
C LYS A 139 -5.10 -1.87 23.54
N LEU A 140 -4.37 -2.94 23.14
CA LEU A 140 -3.28 -3.51 23.88
C LEU A 140 -1.94 -3.01 23.33
N GLU A 141 -1.00 -2.69 24.21
CA GLU A 141 0.34 -2.28 23.81
C GLU A 141 1.22 -3.51 23.52
N LEU A 142 1.87 -3.50 22.36
CA LEU A 142 2.81 -4.54 21.97
C LEU A 142 4.24 -4.13 22.35
N SER A 143 5.11 -5.10 22.58
CA SER A 143 6.54 -4.89 22.86
C SER A 143 7.37 -4.44 21.67
N VAL A 144 6.73 -4.27 20.49
CA VAL A 144 7.39 -3.89 19.22
C VAL A 144 6.85 -2.59 18.67
N LYS A 145 7.70 -1.81 17.98
CA LYS A 145 7.31 -0.52 17.39
C LYS A 145 6.35 -0.65 16.21
N GLU A 146 6.44 -1.73 15.46
CA GLU A 146 5.53 -2.03 14.35
C GLU A 146 4.33 -2.80 14.86
N GLU A 147 3.25 -2.09 15.10
CA GLU A 147 2.07 -2.63 15.75
C GLU A 147 1.06 -3.30 14.80
N ARG A 148 1.28 -3.29 13.48
CA ARG A 148 0.34 -3.93 12.55
C ARG A 148 0.29 -5.43 12.77
N VAL A 149 -0.80 -5.91 13.38
CA VAL A 149 -1.08 -7.33 13.58
C VAL A 149 -1.75 -7.89 12.34
N VAL A 150 -1.21 -8.98 11.81
CA VAL A 150 -1.68 -9.58 10.56
C VAL A 150 -2.36 -10.94 10.76
N ASP A 151 -1.99 -11.68 11.81
CA ASP A 151 -2.58 -12.98 12.10
C ASP A 151 -2.35 -13.44 13.55
N PHE A 152 -2.99 -14.54 13.93
CA PHE A 152 -2.84 -15.20 15.21
C PHE A 152 -2.67 -16.71 15.04
N MET A 153 -2.03 -17.34 15.99
CA MET A 153 -1.84 -18.80 16.06
C MET A 153 -1.89 -19.24 17.52
N GLU A 154 -2.55 -20.34 17.79
CA GLU A 154 -2.55 -21.00 19.11
C GLU A 154 -1.85 -22.36 19.02
N ILE A 155 -1.00 -22.67 19.99
CA ILE A 155 -0.35 -23.98 20.16
C ILE A 155 -0.57 -24.41 21.61
N GLY A 156 -1.41 -25.40 21.85
CA GLY A 156 -1.84 -25.75 23.20
C GLY A 156 -2.61 -24.58 23.84
N GLU A 157 -2.10 -24.06 24.95
CA GLU A 157 -2.63 -22.88 25.65
C GLU A 157 -1.88 -21.58 25.25
N ASP A 158 -0.78 -21.67 24.48
CA ASP A 158 0.05 -20.55 24.13
C ASP A 158 -0.56 -19.79 22.94
N LEU A 159 -0.74 -18.48 23.10
CA LEU A 159 -1.17 -17.56 22.05
C LEU A 159 0.02 -16.86 21.41
N TYR A 160 0.07 -16.91 20.07
CA TYR A 160 1.06 -16.22 19.27
C TYR A 160 0.39 -15.17 18.38
N ILE A 161 0.99 -13.99 18.32
CA ILE A 161 0.54 -12.84 17.54
C ILE A 161 1.55 -12.58 16.45
N LEU A 162 1.13 -12.58 15.19
CA LEU A 162 1.97 -12.25 14.05
C LEU A 162 1.81 -10.79 13.66
N THR A 163 2.90 -10.04 13.73
CA THR A 163 3.01 -8.72 13.09
C THR A 163 3.61 -8.87 11.69
N ARG A 164 3.80 -7.77 10.97
CA ARG A 164 4.49 -7.84 9.66
C ARG A 164 5.97 -8.22 9.76
N SER A 165 6.57 -8.07 10.93
CA SER A 165 8.01 -8.26 11.13
C SER A 165 8.37 -9.24 12.24
N HIS A 166 7.45 -9.55 13.15
CA HIS A 166 7.72 -10.34 14.35
C HIS A 166 6.59 -11.34 14.64
N LEU A 167 6.98 -12.44 15.24
CA LEU A 167 6.07 -13.34 15.93
C LEU A 167 6.23 -13.08 17.43
N LEU A 168 5.14 -12.79 18.11
CA LEU A 168 5.10 -12.52 19.54
C LEU A 168 4.35 -13.63 20.25
N LYS A 169 4.82 -14.04 21.42
CA LYS A 169 4.11 -14.93 22.33
C LYS A 169 3.51 -14.12 23.46
N LYS A 170 2.22 -14.31 23.76
CA LYS A 170 1.59 -13.74 24.95
C LYS A 170 2.08 -14.50 26.19
N VAL A 171 2.63 -13.77 27.15
CA VAL A 171 3.06 -14.30 28.46
C VAL A 171 2.48 -13.38 29.51
N ASP A 172 1.50 -13.89 30.24
CA ASP A 172 0.68 -13.09 31.15
C ASP A 172 0.12 -11.84 30.44
N ASP A 173 0.40 -10.65 30.94
CA ASP A 173 -0.02 -9.37 30.36
C ASP A 173 1.03 -8.76 29.41
N THR A 174 2.05 -9.51 29.01
CA THR A 174 3.14 -9.04 28.15
C THR A 174 3.29 -9.85 26.88
N PHE A 175 4.06 -9.32 25.93
CA PHE A 175 4.33 -9.98 24.64
C PHE A 175 5.83 -10.11 24.44
N GLU A 176 6.30 -11.36 24.32
CA GLU A 176 7.70 -11.69 24.10
C GLU A 176 7.97 -11.99 22.63
N ILE A 177 9.09 -11.50 22.09
CA ILE A 177 9.50 -11.77 20.72
C ILE A 177 9.99 -13.20 20.58
N VAL A 178 9.33 -14.00 19.75
CA VAL A 178 9.84 -15.29 19.31
C VAL A 178 10.84 -15.07 18.18
N ASN A 179 12.08 -15.47 18.39
CA ASN A 179 13.12 -15.34 17.38
C ASN A 179 12.86 -16.32 16.23
N ILE A 180 12.64 -15.80 15.02
CA ILE A 180 12.59 -16.59 13.80
C ILE A 180 13.94 -16.43 13.09
N PRO A 181 14.81 -17.46 13.06
CA PRO A 181 16.08 -17.37 12.35
C PRO A 181 15.87 -17.18 10.84
N ALA A 182 16.88 -16.71 10.14
CA ALA A 182 16.84 -16.60 8.69
C ALA A 182 16.54 -17.96 8.05
N SER A 183 15.75 -17.99 6.98
CA SER A 183 15.46 -19.24 6.26
C SER A 183 16.71 -19.83 5.63
N THR A 184 16.68 -21.12 5.32
CA THR A 184 17.81 -21.84 4.72
C THR A 184 18.22 -21.29 3.34
N ASP A 185 17.31 -20.65 2.63
CA ASP A 185 17.51 -20.04 1.30
C ASP A 185 17.77 -18.53 1.35
N TYR A 186 17.96 -17.95 2.56
CA TYR A 186 18.16 -16.51 2.73
C TYR A 186 19.49 -16.05 2.13
N ASP A 187 19.44 -15.18 1.13
CA ASP A 187 20.60 -14.69 0.39
C ASP A 187 21.18 -13.34 0.91
N GLY A 188 20.63 -12.80 1.98
CA GLY A 188 21.04 -11.49 2.54
C GLY A 188 20.63 -10.28 1.70
N LYS A 189 19.91 -10.47 0.60
CA LYS A 189 19.48 -9.41 -0.32
C LYS A 189 18.07 -8.95 -0.08
N THR A 190 17.71 -7.82 -0.70
CA THR A 190 16.35 -7.28 -0.73
C THR A 190 15.88 -7.09 -2.16
N SER A 191 14.56 -6.98 -2.38
CA SER A 191 14.04 -6.71 -3.72
C SER A 191 14.38 -5.29 -4.17
N LEU A 192 14.71 -5.12 -5.45
CA LEU A 192 14.95 -3.79 -6.03
C LEU A 192 13.71 -2.89 -5.92
N PHE A 193 12.51 -3.48 -6.00
CA PHE A 193 11.27 -2.75 -5.78
C PHE A 193 11.21 -2.12 -4.37
N LYS A 194 11.50 -2.92 -3.31
CA LYS A 194 11.52 -2.42 -1.92
C LYS A 194 12.56 -1.33 -1.74
N THR A 195 13.76 -1.52 -2.30
CA THR A 195 14.84 -0.52 -2.27
C THR A 195 14.40 0.81 -2.90
N LEU A 196 13.82 0.78 -4.10
CA LEU A 196 13.34 1.98 -4.76
C LEU A 196 12.17 2.63 -4.04
N TRP A 197 11.27 1.82 -3.45
CA TRP A 197 10.16 2.34 -2.65
C TRP A 197 10.65 3.06 -1.39
N GLU A 198 11.55 2.46 -0.62
CA GLU A 198 12.08 3.06 0.60
C GLU A 198 12.92 4.32 0.33
N ILE A 199 13.64 4.37 -0.80
CA ILE A 199 14.34 5.59 -1.25
C ILE A 199 13.31 6.66 -1.66
N HIS A 200 12.26 6.27 -2.40
CA HIS A 200 11.24 7.19 -2.89
C HIS A 200 10.44 7.84 -1.76
N SER A 201 10.05 7.06 -0.77
CA SER A 201 9.31 7.53 0.41
C SER A 201 10.21 8.18 1.48
N GLY A 202 11.52 7.94 1.41
CA GLY A 202 12.49 8.31 2.46
C GLY A 202 12.54 7.33 3.62
N GLU A 203 11.72 6.28 3.62
CA GLU A 203 11.62 5.30 4.71
C GLU A 203 12.94 4.59 5.00
N ALA A 204 13.80 4.45 4.00
CA ALA A 204 15.16 3.91 4.17
C ALA A 204 15.94 4.56 5.33
N PHE A 205 15.70 5.84 5.59
CA PHE A 205 16.35 6.61 6.68
C PHE A 205 15.36 6.94 7.81
N GLY A 206 14.28 6.17 7.96
CA GLY A 206 13.27 6.33 8.99
C GLY A 206 12.55 7.68 8.95
N THR A 207 12.18 8.21 10.12
CA THR A 207 11.44 9.47 10.22
C THR A 207 12.19 10.65 9.59
N ILE A 208 13.51 10.72 9.75
CA ILE A 208 14.32 11.80 9.17
C ILE A 208 14.26 11.75 7.64
N GLY A 209 14.36 10.56 7.05
CA GLY A 209 14.25 10.38 5.61
C GLY A 209 12.87 10.75 5.08
N LYS A 210 11.80 10.32 5.77
CA LYS A 210 10.41 10.70 5.41
C LYS A 210 10.24 12.22 5.42
N LEU A 211 10.67 12.91 6.48
CA LEU A 211 10.59 14.37 6.56
C LEU A 211 11.43 15.08 5.49
N PHE A 212 12.57 14.49 5.10
CA PHE A 212 13.37 15.03 4.01
C PHE A 212 12.65 14.89 2.66
N VAL A 213 12.03 13.74 2.37
CA VAL A 213 11.24 13.54 1.14
C VAL A 213 10.00 14.42 1.14
N ASP A 214 9.34 14.64 2.28
CA ASP A 214 8.25 15.60 2.40
C ASP A 214 8.72 17.03 2.08
N PHE A 215 9.91 17.42 2.56
CA PHE A 215 10.53 18.69 2.18
C PHE A 215 10.74 18.78 0.67
N VAL A 216 11.22 17.72 0.01
CA VAL A 216 11.33 17.65 -1.47
C VAL A 216 9.94 17.81 -2.11
N GLY A 217 8.91 17.17 -1.55
CA GLY A 217 7.50 17.35 -1.96
C GLY A 217 7.04 18.81 -1.85
N PHE A 218 7.33 19.48 -0.74
CA PHE A 218 7.05 20.92 -0.58
C PHE A 218 7.81 21.79 -1.60
N ILE A 219 9.02 21.40 -1.98
CA ILE A 219 9.76 22.08 -3.05
C ILE A 219 9.06 21.89 -4.40
N PHE A 220 8.56 20.70 -4.73
CA PHE A 220 7.75 20.50 -5.95
C PHE A 220 6.48 21.38 -5.93
N LEU A 221 5.79 21.49 -4.80
CA LEU A 221 4.65 22.41 -4.63
C LEU A 221 5.07 23.87 -4.87
N PHE A 222 6.14 24.30 -4.22
CA PHE A 222 6.66 25.66 -4.41
C PHE A 222 7.03 25.93 -5.86
N LEU A 223 7.75 25.01 -6.53
CA LEU A 223 8.14 25.16 -7.93
C LEU A 223 6.92 25.20 -8.85
N SER A 224 5.88 24.42 -8.55
CA SER A 224 4.61 24.44 -9.29
C SER A 224 3.90 25.78 -9.17
N PHE A 225 3.66 26.24 -7.94
CA PHE A 225 2.98 27.53 -7.70
C PHE A 225 3.81 28.72 -8.22
N SER A 226 5.11 28.72 -7.96
CA SER A 226 6.01 29.78 -8.45
C SER A 226 6.10 29.81 -9.98
N GLY A 227 6.01 28.64 -10.62
CA GLY A 227 5.91 28.50 -12.06
C GLY A 227 4.62 29.09 -12.63
N LEU A 228 3.46 28.83 -11.99
CA LEU A 228 2.17 29.46 -12.35
C LEU A 228 2.22 30.99 -12.23
N VAL A 229 2.80 31.49 -11.13
CA VAL A 229 3.01 32.95 -10.96
C VAL A 229 3.84 33.49 -12.13
N TYR A 230 4.96 32.84 -12.48
CA TYR A 230 5.79 33.27 -13.57
C TYR A 230 5.09 33.17 -14.94
N PHE A 231 4.12 32.25 -15.08
CA PHE A 231 3.34 32.09 -16.30
C PHE A 231 2.29 33.19 -16.49
N PHE A 232 1.49 33.49 -15.45
CA PHE A 232 0.31 34.38 -15.57
C PHE A 232 0.58 35.84 -15.20
N PHE A 233 1.47 36.12 -14.23
CA PHE A 233 1.72 37.48 -13.73
C PHE A 233 2.27 38.44 -14.75
N PRO A 234 3.16 38.08 -15.70
CA PRO A 234 3.64 39.04 -16.71
C PRO A 234 2.51 39.66 -17.53
N ASP A 235 1.52 38.87 -17.94
CA ASP A 235 0.39 39.39 -18.72
C ASP A 235 -0.59 40.17 -17.88
N TRP A 236 -0.79 39.77 -16.63
CA TRP A 236 -1.57 40.51 -15.65
C TRP A 236 -0.93 41.87 -15.34
N ILE A 237 0.39 41.98 -15.16
CA ILE A 237 1.15 43.22 -14.98
C ILE A 237 1.00 44.14 -16.20
N LYS A 238 1.11 43.59 -17.41
CA LYS A 238 0.91 44.37 -18.66
C LYS A 238 -0.50 45.00 -18.73
N ARG A 239 -1.54 44.23 -18.33
CA ARG A 239 -2.94 44.73 -18.30
C ARG A 239 -3.11 45.86 -17.30
N ILE A 240 -2.54 45.75 -16.08
CA ILE A 240 -2.57 46.81 -15.07
C ILE A 240 -1.85 48.06 -15.56
N LYS A 241 -0.65 47.89 -16.14
CA LYS A 241 0.12 49.02 -16.70
C LYS A 241 -0.63 49.76 -17.79
N LYS A 242 -1.32 49.02 -18.70
CA LYS A 242 -2.17 49.63 -19.73
C LYS A 242 -3.32 50.46 -19.19
N ARG A 243 -3.82 50.13 -17.95
CA ARG A 243 -4.89 50.86 -17.25
C ARG A 243 -4.36 51.95 -16.33
N GLY A 244 -3.07 52.32 -16.44
CA GLY A 244 -2.47 53.38 -15.60
C GLY A 244 -2.14 52.97 -14.17
N GLY A 245 -2.29 51.67 -13.80
CA GLY A 245 -2.08 51.19 -12.43
C GLY A 245 -0.59 51.04 -12.05
N ILE A 246 -0.31 51.13 -10.74
CA ILE A 246 1.04 51.03 -10.18
C ILE A 246 1.48 49.54 -10.15
N VAL A 247 2.59 49.23 -10.81
CA VAL A 247 3.09 47.85 -10.98
C VAL A 247 4.43 47.55 -10.26
N LYS A 248 5.08 48.54 -9.64
CA LYS A 248 6.42 48.42 -9.05
C LYS A 248 6.53 47.27 -8.05
N ARG A 249 5.60 47.15 -7.10
CA ARG A 249 5.57 46.04 -6.10
C ARG A 249 5.34 44.66 -6.76
N LYS A 250 4.49 44.61 -7.79
CA LYS A 250 4.18 43.37 -8.53
C LYS A 250 5.38 42.86 -9.32
N ILE A 251 6.13 43.78 -9.93
CA ILE A 251 7.39 43.44 -10.62
C ILE A 251 8.44 42.97 -9.63
N SER A 252 8.57 43.61 -8.46
CA SER A 252 9.50 43.16 -7.41
C SER A 252 9.14 41.75 -6.92
N PHE A 253 7.87 41.46 -6.67
CA PHE A 253 7.39 40.13 -6.30
C PHE A 253 7.71 39.08 -7.37
N LEU A 254 7.47 39.40 -8.66
CA LEU A 254 7.78 38.47 -9.75
C LEU A 254 9.29 38.16 -9.83
N LYS A 255 10.16 39.20 -9.63
CA LYS A 255 11.60 38.99 -9.58
C LYS A 255 12.03 38.11 -8.38
N PHE A 256 11.46 38.36 -7.22
CA PHE A 256 11.68 37.53 -6.01
C PHE A 256 11.27 36.09 -6.24
N ASN A 257 10.06 35.87 -6.75
CA ASN A 257 9.52 34.54 -7.08
C ASN A 257 10.44 33.79 -8.07
N LEU A 258 10.87 34.42 -9.13
CA LEU A 258 11.78 33.81 -10.11
C LEU A 258 13.16 33.50 -9.53
N LYS A 259 13.69 34.38 -8.65
CA LYS A 259 14.95 34.13 -7.96
C LYS A 259 14.89 32.83 -7.13
N TRP A 260 13.85 32.65 -6.33
CA TRP A 260 13.71 31.47 -5.47
C TRP A 260 13.32 30.23 -6.25
N HIS A 261 12.46 30.33 -7.27
CA HIS A 261 12.18 29.23 -8.18
C HIS A 261 13.47 28.66 -8.79
N ASN A 262 14.31 29.51 -9.31
CA ASN A 262 15.59 29.11 -9.90
C ASN A 262 16.58 28.57 -8.84
N HIS A 263 16.60 29.16 -7.64
CA HIS A 263 17.50 28.73 -6.57
C HIS A 263 17.16 27.33 -6.09
N PHE A 264 15.91 27.06 -5.71
CA PHE A 264 15.48 25.75 -5.25
C PHE A 264 15.53 24.69 -6.36
N GLY A 265 15.08 25.03 -7.57
CA GLY A 265 15.14 24.12 -8.70
C GLY A 265 16.56 23.71 -9.11
N ASN A 266 17.56 24.59 -8.89
CA ASN A 266 18.96 24.24 -9.15
C ASN A 266 19.65 23.55 -7.97
N TRP A 267 19.38 23.98 -6.74
CA TRP A 267 20.05 23.47 -5.54
C TRP A 267 19.62 22.02 -5.22
N LEU A 268 18.33 21.73 -5.35
CA LEU A 268 17.77 20.43 -5.03
C LEU A 268 17.58 19.51 -6.25
N ILE A 269 18.16 19.85 -7.39
CA ILE A 269 17.93 19.15 -8.66
C ILE A 269 18.17 17.65 -8.58
N VAL A 270 19.19 17.21 -7.86
CA VAL A 270 19.52 15.78 -7.72
C VAL A 270 18.41 15.05 -6.99
N PHE A 271 17.89 15.61 -5.90
CA PHE A 271 16.80 14.98 -5.13
C PHE A 271 15.46 14.99 -5.87
N LEU A 272 15.17 16.08 -6.60
CA LEU A 272 13.98 16.15 -7.46
C LEU A 272 14.02 15.09 -8.57
N ILE A 273 15.19 14.89 -9.21
CA ILE A 273 15.38 13.85 -10.23
C ILE A 273 15.28 12.46 -9.58
N LEU A 274 15.94 12.22 -8.44
CA LEU A 274 15.94 10.93 -7.74
C LEU A 274 14.52 10.52 -7.35
N THR A 275 13.77 11.42 -6.70
CA THR A 275 12.38 11.15 -6.30
C THR A 275 11.50 10.85 -7.52
N THR A 276 11.64 11.62 -8.62
CA THR A 276 10.86 11.37 -9.85
C THR A 276 11.23 10.03 -10.46
N LEU A 277 12.52 9.74 -10.58
CA LEU A 277 13.02 8.52 -11.22
C LEU A 277 12.59 7.28 -10.43
N THR A 278 12.80 7.26 -9.10
CA THR A 278 12.40 6.13 -8.26
C THR A 278 10.89 5.90 -8.33
N GLY A 279 10.07 6.95 -8.24
CA GLY A 279 8.61 6.85 -8.33
C GLY A 279 8.11 6.24 -9.63
N MET A 280 8.76 6.51 -10.76
CA MET A 280 8.39 5.94 -12.06
C MET A 280 8.50 4.40 -12.07
N PHE A 281 9.51 3.84 -11.41
CA PHE A 281 9.74 2.39 -11.36
C PHE A 281 8.80 1.66 -10.40
N LEU A 282 8.06 2.37 -9.55
CA LEU A 282 7.09 1.75 -8.64
C LEU A 282 5.76 1.41 -9.31
N ARG A 283 5.61 1.70 -10.62
CA ARG A 283 4.38 1.43 -11.38
C ARG A 283 4.68 0.72 -12.70
N PRO A 284 3.79 -0.19 -13.16
CA PRO A 284 3.89 -0.74 -14.50
C PRO A 284 3.86 0.37 -15.58
N PRO A 285 4.53 0.17 -16.69
CA PRO A 285 5.30 -1.04 -17.09
C PRO A 285 6.70 -1.12 -16.49
N LEU A 286 7.28 -0.04 -15.96
CA LEU A 286 8.68 -0.03 -15.48
C LEU A 286 8.88 -0.97 -14.26
N LEU A 287 7.88 -1.10 -13.40
CA LEU A 287 7.89 -2.07 -12.31
C LEU A 287 8.15 -3.50 -12.79
N ILE A 288 7.60 -3.89 -13.95
CA ILE A 288 7.75 -5.25 -14.48
C ILE A 288 9.23 -5.57 -14.77
N ALA A 289 9.99 -4.56 -15.22
CA ALA A 289 11.41 -4.73 -15.53
C ALA A 289 12.28 -5.00 -14.28
N ILE A 290 11.83 -4.59 -13.09
CA ILE A 290 12.58 -4.72 -11.84
C ILE A 290 11.98 -5.73 -10.85
N ALA A 291 10.78 -6.26 -11.13
CA ALA A 291 9.97 -7.03 -10.18
C ALA A 291 10.71 -8.25 -9.58
N ASN A 292 11.55 -8.90 -10.37
CA ASN A 292 12.31 -10.09 -9.94
C ASN A 292 13.77 -9.77 -9.60
N SER A 293 14.17 -8.49 -9.60
CA SER A 293 15.55 -8.09 -9.32
C SER A 293 15.78 -8.00 -7.82
N ARG A 294 16.88 -8.59 -7.35
CA ARG A 294 17.35 -8.49 -5.97
C ARG A 294 18.69 -7.74 -5.94
N VAL A 295 18.90 -6.94 -4.92
CA VAL A 295 20.10 -6.11 -4.73
C VAL A 295 20.61 -6.24 -3.30
N ASP A 296 21.88 -5.92 -3.10
CA ASP A 296 22.45 -5.88 -1.77
C ASP A 296 21.76 -4.79 -0.93
N LYS A 297 21.61 -5.04 0.35
CA LYS A 297 21.04 -4.09 1.31
C LYS A 297 21.94 -2.86 1.40
N ILE A 298 21.32 -1.68 1.46
CA ILE A 298 22.07 -0.43 1.63
C ILE A 298 22.45 -0.30 3.12
N PRO A 299 23.74 -0.27 3.47
CA PRO A 299 24.17 -0.17 4.86
C PRO A 299 23.62 1.08 5.57
N PHE A 300 23.37 0.98 6.86
CA PHE A 300 22.85 2.07 7.72
C PHE A 300 21.46 2.59 7.34
N THR A 301 20.66 1.77 6.65
CA THR A 301 19.26 2.06 6.32
C THR A 301 18.32 1.04 6.94
N HIS A 302 17.02 1.27 6.90
CA HIS A 302 16.02 0.27 7.31
C HIS A 302 16.09 -1.02 6.48
N LEU A 303 16.61 -0.96 5.25
CA LEU A 303 16.85 -2.13 4.43
C LEU A 303 17.89 -3.08 5.04
N ASP A 304 18.84 -2.55 5.80
CA ASP A 304 19.87 -3.30 6.52
C ASP A 304 19.40 -3.75 7.92
N ASN A 305 18.10 -3.98 8.07
CA ASN A 305 17.53 -4.50 9.31
C ASN A 305 18.11 -5.89 9.61
N PRO A 306 18.57 -6.16 10.85
CA PRO A 306 19.07 -7.47 11.25
C PRO A 306 17.99 -8.55 11.26
N ASN A 307 16.71 -8.18 11.38
CA ASN A 307 15.60 -9.11 11.27
C ASN A 307 15.40 -9.52 9.79
N PRO A 308 15.66 -10.79 9.41
CA PRO A 308 15.50 -11.25 8.03
C PRO A 308 14.05 -11.22 7.54
N TRP A 309 13.09 -11.17 8.46
CA TRP A 309 11.65 -11.17 8.21
C TRP A 309 11.02 -9.78 8.23
N TYR A 310 11.83 -8.72 8.32
CA TYR A 310 11.34 -7.35 8.42
C TYR A 310 10.37 -6.99 7.27
N ASP A 311 9.12 -6.67 7.63
CA ASP A 311 8.00 -6.32 6.74
C ASP A 311 7.58 -7.44 5.74
N GLN A 312 7.94 -8.71 6.02
CA GLN A 312 7.66 -9.83 5.11
C GLN A 312 6.48 -10.71 5.53
N LEU A 313 6.19 -10.80 6.84
CA LEU A 313 5.22 -11.75 7.38
C LEU A 313 3.77 -11.35 7.02
N ARG A 314 2.94 -12.35 6.72
CA ARG A 314 1.56 -12.11 6.26
C ARG A 314 0.52 -12.98 6.96
N ARG A 315 0.73 -14.30 7.05
CA ARG A 315 -0.14 -15.25 7.71
C ARG A 315 0.67 -16.32 8.43
N VAL A 316 0.09 -16.92 9.46
CA VAL A 316 0.67 -18.05 10.17
C VAL A 316 -0.43 -19.07 10.47
N LEU A 317 -0.11 -20.33 10.35
CA LEU A 317 -1.01 -21.45 10.67
C LEU A 317 -0.21 -22.52 11.42
N TYR A 318 -0.76 -23.04 12.50
CA TYR A 318 -0.26 -24.25 13.13
C TYR A 318 -1.07 -25.44 12.65
N ASP A 319 -0.39 -26.41 12.08
CA ASP A 319 -0.94 -27.70 11.69
C ASP A 319 -0.70 -28.71 12.81
N GLU A 320 -1.77 -29.03 13.54
CA GLU A 320 -1.70 -29.95 14.67
C GLU A 320 -1.35 -31.38 14.23
N ASP A 321 -1.84 -31.84 13.07
CA ASP A 321 -1.61 -33.21 12.59
C ASP A 321 -0.14 -33.45 12.25
N LEU A 322 0.52 -32.45 11.67
CA LEU A 322 1.93 -32.49 11.30
C LEU A 322 2.86 -31.90 12.38
N ASN A 323 2.31 -31.31 13.45
CA ASN A 323 3.05 -30.52 14.44
C ASN A 323 3.96 -29.49 13.79
N ARG A 324 3.42 -28.74 12.84
CA ARG A 324 4.15 -27.86 11.92
C ARG A 324 3.56 -26.45 11.92
N VAL A 325 4.40 -25.44 11.96
CA VAL A 325 4.01 -24.07 11.70
C VAL A 325 4.22 -23.77 10.21
N VAL A 326 3.17 -23.32 9.52
CA VAL A 326 3.21 -22.79 8.15
C VAL A 326 3.22 -21.27 8.22
N LEU A 327 4.23 -20.64 7.62
CA LEU A 327 4.43 -19.20 7.62
C LEU A 327 4.33 -18.65 6.19
N ALA A 328 3.35 -17.78 5.95
CA ALA A 328 3.19 -17.12 4.67
C ALA A 328 3.82 -15.72 4.71
N THR A 329 4.56 -15.42 3.66
CA THR A 329 5.24 -14.14 3.46
C THR A 329 4.83 -13.49 2.13
N ASN A 330 5.35 -12.31 1.83
CA ASN A 330 5.20 -11.70 0.50
C ASN A 330 6.12 -12.32 -0.57
N GLU A 331 7.05 -13.19 -0.17
CA GLU A 331 8.00 -13.86 -1.07
C GLU A 331 7.71 -15.36 -1.24
N GLY A 332 6.89 -15.97 -0.39
CA GLY A 332 6.53 -17.38 -0.47
C GLY A 332 6.03 -17.96 0.86
N LEU A 333 5.91 -19.29 0.86
CA LEU A 333 5.45 -20.07 2.00
C LEU A 333 6.65 -20.87 2.57
N TYR A 334 6.73 -20.87 3.90
CA TYR A 334 7.78 -21.54 4.67
C TYR A 334 7.16 -22.41 5.75
N TYR A 335 7.92 -23.34 6.31
CA TYR A 335 7.48 -24.18 7.43
C TYR A 335 8.58 -24.37 8.46
N SER A 336 8.14 -24.69 9.67
CA SER A 336 8.97 -25.07 10.80
C SER A 336 8.29 -26.19 11.58
N ASP A 337 9.00 -27.32 11.80
CA ASP A 337 8.51 -28.46 12.56
C ASP A 337 8.87 -28.39 14.06
N ASN A 338 9.45 -27.28 14.51
CA ASN A 338 9.94 -27.12 15.88
C ASN A 338 9.80 -25.68 16.42
N LEU A 339 8.77 -24.96 15.95
CA LEU A 339 8.48 -23.58 16.36
C LEU A 339 9.72 -22.67 16.23
N PHE A 340 10.37 -22.70 15.06
CA PHE A 340 11.52 -21.86 14.69
C PHE A 340 12.79 -22.04 15.54
N LYS A 341 12.94 -23.16 16.27
CA LYS A 341 14.22 -23.50 16.94
C LYS A 341 15.35 -23.71 15.94
N THR A 342 15.02 -24.11 14.72
CA THR A 342 15.92 -24.18 13.57
C THR A 342 15.40 -23.27 12.44
N PRO A 343 16.28 -22.90 11.45
CA PRO A 343 15.86 -22.11 10.31
C PRO A 343 14.63 -22.69 9.59
N PRO A 344 13.58 -21.90 9.34
CA PRO A 344 12.43 -22.36 8.58
C PRO A 344 12.86 -22.69 7.15
N GLN A 345 12.19 -23.68 6.58
CA GLN A 345 12.44 -24.14 5.23
C GLN A 345 11.37 -23.61 4.28
N ARG A 346 11.79 -23.28 3.06
CA ARG A 346 10.86 -22.88 2.02
C ARG A 346 10.23 -24.11 1.38
N PHE A 347 8.91 -24.07 1.14
CA PHE A 347 8.29 -25.12 0.34
C PHE A 347 8.75 -25.02 -1.12
N GLU A 348 9.24 -26.11 -1.67
CA GLU A 348 9.71 -26.13 -3.08
C GLU A 348 8.54 -25.98 -4.05
N HIS A 349 7.44 -26.68 -3.79
CA HIS A 349 6.21 -26.63 -4.59
C HIS A 349 5.11 -25.94 -3.82
N GLN A 350 4.83 -24.71 -4.18
CA GLN A 350 3.86 -23.86 -3.51
C GLN A 350 2.98 -23.11 -4.50
N PRO A 351 1.73 -22.76 -4.12
CA PRO A 351 0.87 -21.96 -4.98
C PRO A 351 1.45 -20.55 -5.20
N PRO A 352 1.09 -19.89 -6.30
CA PRO A 352 1.56 -18.54 -6.57
C PRO A 352 1.10 -17.57 -5.49
N VAL A 353 2.04 -16.92 -4.84
CA VAL A 353 1.79 -15.87 -3.83
C VAL A 353 1.85 -14.51 -4.50
N SER A 354 0.87 -13.65 -4.18
CA SER A 354 0.88 -12.25 -4.61
C SER A 354 1.98 -11.47 -3.88
N VAL A 355 2.56 -10.47 -4.52
CA VAL A 355 3.46 -9.49 -3.87
C VAL A 355 2.81 -8.76 -2.68
N MET A 356 1.47 -8.73 -2.63
CA MET A 356 0.71 -8.23 -1.48
C MET A 356 0.64 -9.23 -0.33
N GLY A 357 1.05 -10.48 -0.56
CA GLY A 357 0.99 -11.59 0.38
C GLY A 357 -0.24 -12.46 0.22
N VAL A 358 -0.47 -13.31 1.21
CA VAL A 358 -1.57 -14.26 1.33
C VAL A 358 -2.70 -13.64 2.15
N ASN A 359 -3.92 -13.71 1.64
CA ASN A 359 -5.13 -13.23 2.34
C ASN A 359 -5.87 -14.38 3.06
N VAL A 360 -5.80 -15.58 2.51
CA VAL A 360 -6.43 -16.79 3.02
C VAL A 360 -5.36 -17.85 3.23
N LEU A 361 -5.23 -18.36 4.43
CA LEU A 361 -4.42 -19.53 4.79
C LEU A 361 -5.22 -20.32 5.82
N GLU A 362 -5.85 -21.40 5.37
CA GLU A 362 -6.72 -22.21 6.20
C GLU A 362 -6.39 -23.70 6.01
N LYS A 363 -6.53 -24.51 7.05
CA LYS A 363 -6.46 -25.95 6.92
C LYS A 363 -7.74 -26.49 6.28
N ALA A 364 -7.61 -27.25 5.23
CA ALA A 364 -8.74 -27.79 4.46
C ALA A 364 -8.91 -29.31 4.59
N GLY A 365 -7.93 -29.99 5.18
CA GLY A 365 -7.90 -31.44 5.41
C GLY A 365 -6.59 -31.85 6.05
N GLU A 366 -6.36 -33.14 6.27
CA GLU A 366 -5.20 -33.70 6.97
C GLU A 366 -3.85 -33.28 6.36
N ASP A 367 -3.77 -33.22 5.05
CA ASP A 367 -2.56 -32.80 4.29
C ASP A 367 -2.96 -31.77 3.23
N GLN A 368 -3.89 -30.86 3.56
CA GLN A 368 -4.44 -29.96 2.58
C GLN A 368 -4.65 -28.57 3.18
N TYR A 369 -4.14 -27.57 2.47
CA TYR A 369 -4.33 -26.16 2.80
C TYR A 369 -5.11 -25.45 1.71
N LEU A 370 -5.90 -24.46 2.12
CA LEU A 370 -6.51 -23.48 1.23
C LEU A 370 -5.66 -22.21 1.27
N VAL A 371 -5.07 -21.84 0.12
CA VAL A 371 -4.20 -20.67 0.00
C VAL A 371 -4.81 -19.70 -1.00
N GLY A 372 -5.20 -18.51 -0.53
CA GLY A 372 -5.83 -17.47 -1.35
C GLY A 372 -5.06 -16.16 -1.33
N SER A 373 -4.94 -15.53 -2.47
CA SER A 373 -4.30 -14.22 -2.66
C SER A 373 -4.87 -13.50 -3.89
N PHE A 374 -4.32 -12.34 -4.24
CA PHE A 374 -4.64 -11.71 -5.53
C PHE A 374 -4.15 -12.52 -6.75
N SER A 375 -3.36 -13.57 -6.53
CA SER A 375 -2.95 -14.52 -7.58
C SER A 375 -3.95 -15.67 -7.79
N GLY A 376 -5.05 -15.72 -7.04
CA GLY A 376 -6.08 -16.75 -7.08
C GLY A 376 -6.26 -17.46 -5.75
N ILE A 377 -6.98 -18.57 -5.76
CA ILE A 377 -7.19 -19.44 -4.60
C ILE A 377 -6.96 -20.89 -5.00
N PHE A 378 -6.25 -21.62 -4.15
CA PHE A 378 -5.74 -22.95 -4.47
C PHE A 378 -5.93 -23.91 -3.30
N TYR A 379 -6.32 -25.15 -3.61
CA TYR A 379 -6.05 -26.28 -2.75
C TYR A 379 -4.61 -26.72 -2.95
N TRP A 380 -3.86 -26.83 -1.87
CA TRP A 380 -2.46 -27.14 -1.87
C TRP A 380 -2.15 -28.29 -0.92
N MET A 381 -1.50 -29.31 -1.43
CA MET A 381 -1.06 -30.50 -0.72
C MET A 381 0.46 -30.60 -0.82
N PRO A 382 1.22 -29.96 0.08
CA PRO A 382 2.67 -29.88 -0.02
C PRO A 382 3.36 -31.25 -0.03
N GLU A 383 2.92 -32.19 0.81
CA GLU A 383 3.52 -33.53 0.93
C GLU A 383 3.35 -34.36 -0.35
N ARG A 384 2.35 -34.06 -1.17
CA ARG A 384 2.07 -34.71 -2.45
C ARG A 384 2.55 -33.93 -3.65
N ASN A 385 3.09 -32.72 -3.44
CA ASN A 385 3.46 -31.77 -4.50
C ASN A 385 2.31 -31.44 -5.45
N LEU A 386 1.09 -31.35 -4.95
CA LEU A 386 -0.12 -31.09 -5.73
C LEU A 386 -0.71 -29.71 -5.41
N ILE A 387 -1.08 -29.00 -6.47
CA ILE A 387 -1.78 -27.71 -6.39
C ILE A 387 -2.95 -27.76 -7.36
N PHE A 388 -4.15 -27.47 -6.87
CA PHE A 388 -5.37 -27.37 -7.68
C PHE A 388 -5.93 -25.96 -7.58
N ASP A 389 -6.30 -25.39 -8.70
CA ASP A 389 -7.11 -24.18 -8.71
C ASP A 389 -8.48 -24.48 -8.04
N TYR A 390 -8.79 -23.74 -6.99
CA TYR A 390 -9.98 -23.99 -6.18
C TYR A 390 -11.27 -23.78 -6.96
N ILE A 391 -11.31 -22.81 -7.87
CA ILE A 391 -12.51 -22.46 -8.65
C ILE A 391 -12.75 -23.48 -9.76
N SER A 392 -11.74 -23.72 -10.57
CA SER A 392 -11.85 -24.63 -11.72
C SER A 392 -11.73 -26.11 -11.36
N LYS A 393 -11.28 -26.44 -10.15
CA LYS A 393 -10.97 -27.81 -9.66
C LYS A 393 -9.95 -28.54 -10.55
N ARG A 394 -9.13 -27.81 -11.29
CA ARG A 394 -8.09 -28.36 -12.19
C ARG A 394 -6.71 -28.25 -11.58
N PRO A 395 -5.81 -29.16 -11.91
CA PRO A 395 -4.40 -29.01 -11.53
C PRO A 395 -3.86 -27.66 -11.99
N HIS A 396 -3.16 -26.96 -11.09
CA HIS A 396 -2.52 -25.71 -11.43
C HIS A 396 -1.26 -25.96 -12.25
N VAL A 397 -1.22 -25.42 -13.45
CA VAL A 397 -0.01 -25.44 -14.30
C VAL A 397 0.64 -24.07 -14.20
N PRO A 398 1.89 -23.97 -13.72
CA PRO A 398 2.61 -22.71 -13.66
C PRO A 398 2.74 -22.11 -15.07
N VAL A 399 2.07 -20.98 -15.29
CA VAL A 399 2.18 -20.24 -16.56
C VAL A 399 3.16 -19.09 -16.37
N ARG A 400 4.24 -19.06 -17.13
CA ARG A 400 5.11 -17.88 -17.23
C ARG A 400 4.33 -16.76 -17.91
N ARG A 401 3.67 -15.92 -17.13
CA ARG A 401 3.04 -14.69 -17.63
C ARG A 401 4.01 -13.54 -17.49
N MET A 402 4.15 -12.75 -18.55
CA MET A 402 4.77 -11.43 -18.45
C MET A 402 3.74 -10.47 -17.84
N GLY A 403 3.95 -10.06 -16.59
CA GLY A 403 3.07 -9.11 -15.89
C GLY A 403 2.86 -9.47 -14.41
N PRO A 404 2.23 -8.59 -13.62
CA PRO A 404 1.90 -8.91 -12.23
C PRO A 404 0.97 -10.13 -12.20
N PRO A 405 1.20 -11.07 -11.27
CA PRO A 405 0.40 -12.28 -11.13
C PRO A 405 -0.97 -11.98 -10.47
N ILE A 406 -1.78 -11.16 -11.13
CA ILE A 406 -3.16 -10.91 -10.71
C ILE A 406 -4.04 -11.90 -11.47
N ALA A 407 -4.78 -12.73 -10.72
CA ALA A 407 -5.72 -13.68 -11.30
C ALA A 407 -6.95 -12.97 -11.88
N ALA A 408 -7.75 -13.71 -12.64
CA ALA A 408 -9.08 -13.25 -13.07
C ALA A 408 -9.98 -12.96 -11.86
N HIS A 409 -9.81 -13.76 -10.80
CA HIS A 409 -10.48 -13.64 -9.52
C HIS A 409 -9.44 -13.36 -8.41
N PRO A 410 -9.10 -12.08 -8.13
CA PRO A 410 -8.21 -11.71 -7.02
C PRO A 410 -8.96 -11.89 -5.69
N ILE A 411 -8.54 -12.87 -4.90
CA ILE A 411 -9.23 -13.22 -3.67
C ILE A 411 -8.81 -12.30 -2.53
N ALA A 412 -9.80 -11.67 -1.91
CA ALA A 412 -9.64 -10.79 -0.76
C ALA A 412 -9.99 -11.46 0.57
N GLY A 413 -10.84 -12.47 0.55
CA GLY A 413 -11.29 -13.17 1.74
C GLY A 413 -11.99 -14.49 1.46
N TYR A 414 -12.20 -15.23 2.56
CA TYR A 414 -12.89 -16.52 2.57
C TYR A 414 -13.53 -16.74 3.94
N LEU A 415 -14.70 -17.34 3.94
CA LEU A 415 -15.33 -17.84 5.16
C LEU A 415 -16.11 -19.13 4.90
N LYS A 416 -16.29 -19.90 5.96
CA LYS A 416 -17.33 -20.96 6.05
C LYS A 416 -18.44 -20.45 6.95
N ASP A 417 -19.68 -20.72 6.58
CA ASP A 417 -20.80 -20.48 7.48
C ASP A 417 -21.02 -21.69 8.41
N LYS A 418 -22.00 -21.60 9.32
CA LYS A 418 -22.30 -22.68 10.27
C LYS A 418 -22.82 -23.96 9.62
N GLU A 419 -23.32 -23.86 8.41
CA GLU A 419 -23.81 -25.00 7.60
C GLU A 419 -22.68 -25.60 6.75
N GLY A 420 -21.45 -25.06 6.82
CA GLY A 420 -20.30 -25.51 6.08
C GLY A 420 -20.24 -24.95 4.65
N ARG A 421 -21.12 -24.00 4.26
CA ARG A 421 -21.06 -23.37 2.94
C ARG A 421 -19.85 -22.47 2.87
N GLU A 422 -19.13 -22.59 1.77
CA GLU A 422 -17.90 -21.82 1.52
C GLU A 422 -18.21 -20.58 0.69
N ILE A 423 -17.85 -19.40 1.19
CA ILE A 423 -18.08 -18.11 0.54
C ILE A 423 -16.73 -17.44 0.28
N LEU A 424 -16.48 -17.14 -1.00
CA LEU A 424 -15.31 -16.39 -1.44
C LEU A 424 -15.64 -14.91 -1.60
N PHE A 425 -14.67 -14.07 -1.28
CA PHE A 425 -14.75 -12.63 -1.52
C PHE A 425 -13.71 -12.23 -2.57
N ASP A 426 -14.18 -12.05 -3.81
CA ASP A 426 -13.38 -11.46 -4.88
C ASP A 426 -13.20 -9.97 -4.62
N TYR A 427 -12.01 -9.46 -4.79
CA TYR A 427 -11.71 -8.05 -4.54
C TYR A 427 -12.55 -7.09 -5.41
N ASN A 428 -12.88 -7.47 -6.63
CA ASN A 428 -13.64 -6.65 -7.58
C ASN A 428 -15.14 -6.95 -7.56
N LEU A 429 -15.50 -8.22 -7.52
CA LEU A 429 -16.90 -8.70 -7.67
C LEU A 429 -17.61 -8.85 -6.32
N GLY A 430 -16.86 -9.07 -5.23
CA GLY A 430 -17.40 -9.27 -3.88
C GLY A 430 -17.75 -10.71 -3.57
N ALA A 431 -18.77 -10.90 -2.72
CA ALA A 431 -19.22 -12.21 -2.29
C ALA A 431 -19.74 -13.05 -3.44
N GLY A 432 -19.20 -14.23 -3.59
CA GLY A 432 -19.60 -15.19 -4.62
C GLY A 432 -19.55 -16.61 -4.07
N ASN A 433 -20.58 -17.40 -4.37
CA ASN A 433 -20.49 -18.84 -4.24
C ASN A 433 -20.06 -19.44 -5.57
N ILE A 434 -19.19 -20.43 -5.53
CA ILE A 434 -18.71 -21.11 -6.76
C ILE A 434 -19.81 -21.99 -7.35
N SER A 435 -20.85 -22.31 -6.59
CA SER A 435 -21.82 -23.34 -6.93
C SER A 435 -23.29 -22.92 -6.98
N ASP A 436 -23.67 -21.67 -6.96
CA ASP A 436 -25.02 -21.10 -7.03
C ASP A 436 -25.47 -20.39 -5.74
N ASP A 437 -26.33 -19.41 -5.92
CA ASP A 437 -26.97 -18.46 -5.02
C ASP A 437 -26.40 -18.39 -3.58
N THR A 438 -25.71 -17.32 -3.31
CA THR A 438 -24.78 -17.22 -2.17
C THR A 438 -25.41 -17.41 -0.80
N GLY A 439 -26.72 -17.23 -0.64
CA GLY A 439 -27.34 -17.18 0.68
C GLY A 439 -26.72 -16.16 1.65
N PHE A 440 -25.69 -15.42 1.23
CA PHE A 440 -25.06 -14.36 1.98
C PHE A 440 -25.86 -13.07 1.77
N ALA A 441 -26.25 -12.41 2.86
CA ALA A 441 -27.13 -11.26 2.77
C ALA A 441 -26.52 -10.10 1.97
N SER A 442 -27.41 -9.27 1.41
CA SER A 442 -27.01 -7.99 0.83
C SER A 442 -26.31 -7.11 1.88
N MET A 443 -25.39 -6.29 1.42
CA MET A 443 -24.71 -5.34 2.29
C MET A 443 -25.70 -4.40 2.98
N PRO A 444 -25.63 -4.20 4.32
CA PRO A 444 -26.37 -3.13 5.00
C PRO A 444 -26.02 -1.76 4.41
N THR A 445 -26.96 -0.83 4.46
CA THR A 445 -26.76 0.53 3.92
C THR A 445 -25.57 1.22 4.57
N GLU A 446 -25.40 1.06 5.88
CA GLU A 446 -24.32 1.63 6.66
C GLU A 446 -22.94 1.14 6.14
N VAL A 447 -22.85 -0.12 5.76
CA VAL A 447 -21.63 -0.70 5.17
C VAL A 447 -21.40 -0.18 3.75
N GLN A 448 -22.47 -0.10 2.92
CA GLN A 448 -22.37 0.41 1.55
C GLN A 448 -21.90 1.87 1.52
N GLU A 449 -22.36 2.68 2.51
CA GLU A 449 -22.02 4.08 2.64
C GLU A 449 -20.69 4.33 3.39
N SER A 450 -20.03 3.27 3.87
CA SER A 450 -18.72 3.39 4.54
C SER A 450 -17.75 4.23 3.71
N PRO A 451 -17.06 5.20 4.33
CA PRO A 451 -16.20 6.13 3.60
C PRO A 451 -14.93 5.44 3.07
N MET A 452 -14.16 6.16 2.31
CA MET A 452 -12.80 5.81 1.91
C MET A 452 -11.82 6.64 2.72
N SER A 453 -10.79 6.02 3.32
CA SER A 453 -9.79 6.81 4.02
C SER A 453 -9.06 7.77 3.09
N LEU A 454 -8.69 8.94 3.59
CA LEU A 454 -7.91 9.92 2.85
C LEU A 454 -6.60 9.31 2.34
N TRP A 455 -5.98 8.43 3.12
CA TRP A 455 -4.77 7.73 2.70
C TRP A 455 -5.00 6.87 1.45
N ASN A 456 -6.09 6.11 1.39
CA ASN A 456 -6.43 5.31 0.22
C ASN A 456 -6.74 6.18 -1.00
N LEU A 457 -7.46 7.29 -0.82
CA LEU A 457 -7.69 8.24 -1.90
C LEU A 457 -6.36 8.81 -2.42
N CYS A 458 -5.47 9.21 -1.52
CA CYS A 458 -4.13 9.69 -1.89
C CYS A 458 -3.33 8.61 -2.64
N LEU A 459 -3.45 7.34 -2.23
CA LEU A 459 -2.82 6.22 -2.95
C LEU A 459 -3.37 6.11 -4.39
N GLU A 460 -4.68 6.22 -4.60
CA GLU A 460 -5.30 6.17 -5.94
C GLU A 460 -4.83 7.34 -6.82
N VAL A 461 -4.75 8.54 -6.25
CA VAL A 461 -4.25 9.75 -6.93
C VAL A 461 -2.76 9.63 -7.26
N HIS A 462 -1.93 9.28 -6.27
CA HIS A 462 -0.48 9.22 -6.41
C HIS A 462 -0.02 8.14 -7.39
N THR A 463 -0.71 6.99 -7.39
CA THR A 463 -0.41 5.88 -8.29
C THR A 463 -1.07 6.00 -9.66
N GLY A 464 -1.85 7.05 -9.89
CA GLY A 464 -2.51 7.31 -11.16
C GLY A 464 -3.75 6.46 -11.46
N ARG A 465 -4.17 5.57 -10.51
CA ARG A 465 -5.33 4.69 -10.73
C ARG A 465 -6.64 5.45 -10.85
N ILE A 466 -6.80 6.55 -10.13
CA ILE A 466 -7.99 7.42 -10.21
C ILE A 466 -8.23 7.94 -11.63
N TYR A 467 -7.18 8.05 -12.45
CA TYR A 467 -7.29 8.55 -13.82
C TYR A 467 -7.73 7.48 -14.82
N GLN A 468 -7.96 6.24 -14.37
CA GLN A 468 -8.47 5.15 -15.22
C GLN A 468 -9.82 5.52 -15.85
N TYR A 469 -10.67 6.26 -15.15
CA TYR A 469 -11.94 6.74 -15.66
C TYR A 469 -11.77 7.63 -16.92
N ILE A 470 -10.69 8.44 -16.96
CA ILE A 470 -10.41 9.35 -18.07
C ILE A 470 -9.67 8.64 -19.20
N PHE A 471 -8.66 7.84 -18.86
CA PHE A 471 -7.70 7.26 -19.83
C PHE A 471 -7.97 5.79 -20.16
N GLY A 472 -9.01 5.18 -19.56
CA GLY A 472 -9.28 3.76 -19.73
C GLY A 472 -8.04 2.92 -19.38
N LYS A 473 -7.78 1.86 -20.15
CA LYS A 473 -6.62 0.96 -19.95
C LYS A 473 -5.25 1.67 -20.12
N MET A 474 -5.21 2.82 -20.78
CA MET A 474 -3.98 3.60 -21.00
C MET A 474 -3.49 4.29 -19.72
N TYR A 475 -4.29 4.35 -18.64
CA TYR A 475 -3.87 4.93 -17.37
C TYR A 475 -2.55 4.33 -16.82
N ILE A 476 -2.25 3.09 -17.18
CA ILE A 476 -1.01 2.42 -16.77
C ILE A 476 0.26 3.13 -17.26
N LEU A 477 0.17 3.84 -18.40
CA LEU A 477 1.26 4.62 -18.96
C LEU A 477 1.33 6.03 -18.37
N PHE A 478 0.33 6.46 -17.60
CA PHE A 478 0.24 7.82 -17.11
C PHE A 478 1.44 8.20 -16.22
N ILE A 479 1.77 7.37 -15.23
CA ILE A 479 2.90 7.64 -14.32
C ILE A 479 4.26 7.65 -15.05
N PRO A 480 4.61 6.66 -15.90
CA PRO A 480 5.84 6.71 -16.67
C PRO A 480 5.95 7.95 -17.58
N ILE A 481 4.89 8.30 -18.29
CA ILE A 481 4.89 9.47 -19.19
C ILE A 481 4.99 10.78 -18.39
N ALA A 482 4.23 10.91 -17.31
CA ALA A 482 4.31 12.07 -16.42
C ALA A 482 5.71 12.20 -15.82
N GLY A 483 6.28 11.11 -15.33
CA GLY A 483 7.64 11.09 -14.77
C GLY A 483 8.71 11.47 -15.78
N LEU A 484 8.68 10.92 -17.00
CA LEU A 484 9.60 11.31 -18.10
C LEU A 484 9.46 12.80 -18.43
N THR A 485 8.23 13.32 -18.44
CA THR A 485 7.99 14.74 -18.72
C THR A 485 8.49 15.62 -17.57
N ILE A 486 8.33 15.19 -16.31
CA ILE A 486 8.87 15.90 -15.13
C ILE A 486 10.40 15.91 -15.19
N LEU A 487 11.05 14.77 -15.48
CA LEU A 487 12.50 14.70 -15.68
C LEU A 487 12.97 15.66 -16.77
N TRP A 488 12.26 15.69 -17.90
CA TRP A 488 12.53 16.64 -18.97
C TRP A 488 12.43 18.09 -18.49
N ILE A 489 11.37 18.47 -17.77
CA ILE A 489 11.16 19.80 -17.20
C ILE A 489 12.33 20.18 -16.28
N LEU A 490 12.73 19.28 -15.38
CA LEU A 490 13.82 19.50 -14.44
C LEU A 490 15.15 19.72 -15.16
N ILE A 491 15.50 18.87 -16.12
CA ILE A 491 16.73 18.96 -16.90
C ILE A 491 16.76 20.24 -17.73
N VAL A 492 15.68 20.55 -18.44
CA VAL A 492 15.59 21.76 -19.28
C VAL A 492 15.63 23.02 -18.41
N GLY A 493 14.96 23.02 -17.25
CA GLY A 493 15.01 24.11 -16.28
C GLY A 493 16.42 24.36 -15.75
N TYR A 494 17.12 23.30 -15.36
CA TYR A 494 18.52 23.36 -14.92
C TYR A 494 19.45 23.93 -16.02
N LEU A 495 19.35 23.40 -17.24
CA LEU A 495 20.15 23.88 -18.39
C LEU A 495 19.86 25.35 -18.70
N LEU A 496 18.60 25.78 -18.64
CA LEU A 496 18.18 27.14 -18.84
C LEU A 496 18.82 28.07 -17.81
N TYR A 497 18.74 27.71 -16.52
CA TYR A 497 19.36 28.48 -15.44
C TYR A 497 20.88 28.61 -15.60
N ARG A 498 21.58 27.51 -15.91
CA ARG A 498 23.05 27.51 -16.14
C ARG A 498 23.46 28.40 -17.29
N LYS A 499 22.71 28.38 -18.40
CA LYS A 499 22.99 29.23 -19.57
C LYS A 499 22.72 30.71 -19.29
N GLN A 500 21.64 31.04 -18.59
CA GLN A 500 21.34 32.43 -18.23
C GLN A 500 22.41 33.01 -17.30
N ARG A 501 22.84 32.25 -16.30
CA ARG A 501 23.90 32.69 -15.38
C ARG A 501 25.24 32.96 -16.11
N LYS A 502 25.64 32.09 -17.05
CA LYS A 502 26.85 32.29 -17.85
C LYS A 502 26.79 33.59 -18.67
N VAL A 503 25.64 33.92 -19.24
CA VAL A 503 25.46 35.15 -20.00
C VAL A 503 25.56 36.39 -19.10
N GLN A 504 24.93 36.34 -17.90
CA GLN A 504 25.01 37.47 -16.96
C GLN A 504 26.44 37.69 -16.44
N THR A 505 27.17 36.62 -16.13
CA THR A 505 28.59 36.74 -15.69
C THR A 505 29.50 37.31 -16.79
N PHE A 506 29.20 37.00 -18.07
CA PHE A 506 29.96 37.54 -19.21
C PHE A 506 29.65 39.02 -19.47
N LEU A 507 28.43 39.48 -19.22
CA LEU A 507 28.01 40.86 -19.39
C LEU A 507 28.45 41.77 -18.23
N ASN A 508 28.76 41.21 -17.08
CA ASN A 508 29.24 41.95 -15.90
C ASN A 508 30.79 41.97 -15.79
N LYS A 509 31.49 41.32 -16.71
CA LYS A 509 32.93 41.46 -16.95
C LYS A 509 33.18 42.40 -18.12
#